data_52f08e22359ac8f28b572e2b9f1f92f6
#
_entry.id   52f08e22359ac8f28b572e2b9f1f92f6
#
_cell.length_a   1.000
_cell.length_b   1.000
_cell.length_c   1.000
_cell.angle_alpha   90.00
_cell.angle_beta   90.00
_cell.angle_gamma   90.00
#
_symmetry.space_group_name_H-M   'P 1'
#
loop_
_entity.id
_entity.type
_entity.pdbx_description
1 polymer ?
#
loop_
_entity_poly.entity_id
_entity_poly.type
_entity_poly.pdbx_seq_one_letter_code
_entity_poly.pdbx_strand_id
1 'polypeptide(L)' 'MEWLRYGAQHYPDRICINEYTYNDIYGGVLHVASELIHLESSRVAILSDNSVTMAIYVLAAMLAHKEVLLLNVHL' A
#
# COMPACT_ATOMS: atom_id res chain seq x y z
N MET A 1 4.05 3.55 -9.78
CA MET A 1 2.68 3.33 -9.29
C MET A 1 1.59 3.77 -10.27
N GLU A 2 1.97 4.01 -11.51
CA GLU A 2 1.04 4.44 -12.55
C GLU A 2 -0.06 3.40 -12.85
N TRP A 3 0.30 2.12 -12.79
CA TRP A 3 -0.67 1.05 -13.04
C TRP A 3 -1.85 1.09 -12.05
N LEU A 4 -1.57 1.36 -10.78
CA LEU A 4 -2.60 1.42 -9.75
C LEU A 4 -3.46 2.67 -9.90
N ARG A 5 -2.84 3.82 -10.13
CA ARG A 5 -3.56 5.07 -10.36
C ARG A 5 -4.42 4.97 -11.62
N TYR A 6 -3.87 4.41 -12.69
CA TYR A 6 -4.59 4.20 -13.94
C TYR A 6 -5.81 3.30 -13.73
N GLY A 7 -5.61 2.19 -13.00
CA GLY A 7 -6.71 1.28 -12.69
C GLY A 7 -7.81 1.96 -11.88
N ALA A 8 -7.45 2.76 -10.88
CA ALA A 8 -8.41 3.47 -10.06
C ALA A 8 -9.19 4.53 -10.86
N GLN A 9 -8.55 5.15 -11.84
CA GLN A 9 -9.20 6.15 -12.68
C GLN A 9 -10.10 5.55 -13.77
N HIS A 10 -9.69 4.43 -14.34
CA HIS A 10 -10.36 3.84 -15.52
C HIS A 10 -11.21 2.62 -15.19
N TYR A 11 -10.85 1.83 -14.16
CA TYR A 11 -11.60 0.64 -13.76
C TYR A 11 -11.73 0.57 -12.24
N PRO A 12 -12.31 1.58 -11.58
CA PRO A 12 -12.30 1.65 -10.12
C PRO A 12 -12.97 0.46 -9.44
N ASP A 13 -13.95 -0.14 -10.09
CA ASP A 13 -14.72 -1.26 -9.53
C ASP A 13 -14.18 -2.63 -9.91
N ARG A 14 -13.09 -2.68 -10.67
CA ARG A 14 -12.47 -3.96 -11.05
C ARG A 14 -11.60 -4.46 -9.89
N ILE A 15 -11.62 -5.77 -9.67
CA ILE A 15 -10.82 -6.41 -8.61
C ILE A 15 -9.33 -6.23 -8.92
N CYS A 16 -8.58 -5.77 -7.94
CA CYS A 16 -7.13 -5.57 -8.02
C CYS A 16 -6.39 -6.67 -7.25
N ILE A 17 -6.73 -6.84 -5.97
CA ILE A 17 -6.08 -7.82 -5.09
C ILE A 17 -7.17 -8.52 -4.28
N ASN A 18 -7.22 -9.84 -4.35
CA ASN A 18 -8.23 -10.65 -3.69
C ASN A 18 -9.64 -10.16 -4.06
N GLU A 19 -10.41 -9.67 -3.08
CA GLU A 19 -11.76 -9.14 -3.29
C GLU A 19 -11.82 -7.61 -3.26
N TYR A 20 -10.64 -6.95 -3.24
CA TYR A 20 -10.56 -5.50 -3.17
C TYR A 20 -10.37 -4.89 -4.55
N THR A 21 -11.12 -3.83 -4.83
CA THR A 21 -11.09 -3.14 -6.11
C THR A 21 -9.88 -2.22 -6.23
N TYR A 22 -9.61 -1.74 -7.45
CA TYR A 22 -8.57 -0.72 -7.68
C TYR A 22 -8.82 0.53 -6.85
N ASN A 23 -10.08 0.94 -6.72
CA ASN A 23 -10.44 2.11 -5.93
C ASN A 23 -10.11 1.89 -4.44
N ASP A 24 -10.41 0.70 -3.91
CA ASP A 24 -10.13 0.36 -2.52
C ASP A 24 -8.63 0.38 -2.23
N ILE A 25 -7.84 -0.27 -3.08
CA ILE A 25 -6.39 -0.39 -2.90
C ILE A 25 -5.73 0.97 -3.07
N TYR A 26 -6.08 1.72 -4.10
CA TYR A 26 -5.49 3.03 -4.33
C TYR A 26 -5.81 4.01 -3.20
N GLY A 27 -7.06 4.02 -2.74
CA GLY A 27 -7.46 4.84 -1.61
C GLY A 27 -6.68 4.49 -0.34
N GLY A 28 -6.52 3.19 -0.07
CA GLY A 28 -5.73 2.73 1.07
C GLY A 28 -4.26 3.14 0.97
N VAL A 29 -3.67 3.00 -0.23
CA VAL A 29 -2.27 3.39 -0.47
C VAL A 29 -2.07 4.89 -0.25
N LEU A 30 -2.96 5.72 -0.79
CA LEU A 30 -2.86 7.18 -0.61
C LEU A 30 -3.00 7.58 0.84
N HIS A 31 -3.92 6.97 1.56
CA HIS A 31 -4.13 7.27 2.98
C HIS A 31 -2.90 6.93 3.81
N VAL A 32 -2.36 5.72 3.64
CA VAL A 32 -1.17 5.29 4.39
C VAL A 32 0.05 6.11 3.98
N ALA A 33 0.21 6.40 2.70
CA ALA A 33 1.33 7.21 2.22
C ALA A 33 1.31 8.61 2.84
N SER A 34 0.12 9.22 2.98
CA SER A 34 -0.01 10.53 3.61
C SER A 34 0.44 10.53 5.06
N GLU A 35 0.23 9.41 5.77
CA GLU A 35 0.73 9.25 7.14
C GLU A 35 2.24 9.02 7.16
N LEU A 36 2.76 8.18 6.26
CA LEU A 36 4.19 7.84 6.22
C LEU A 36 5.07 9.04 5.88
N ILE A 37 4.59 9.94 5.03
CA ILE A 37 5.33 11.14 4.66
C ILE A 37 5.66 12.00 5.87
N HIS A 38 4.79 12.02 6.89
CA HIS A 38 5.00 12.83 8.08
C HIS A 38 5.97 12.21 9.09
N LEU A 39 6.39 10.96 8.86
CA LEU A 39 7.40 10.33 9.72
C LEU A 39 8.78 10.85 9.36
N GLU A 40 9.58 11.16 10.37
CA GLU A 40 10.95 11.64 10.16
C GLU A 40 11.87 10.54 9.63
N SER A 41 11.61 9.30 10.02
CA SER A 41 12.43 8.17 9.59
C SER A 41 12.28 7.90 8.11
N SER A 42 13.40 7.59 7.45
CA SER A 42 13.41 7.15 6.05
C SER A 42 13.13 5.65 5.90
N ARG A 43 13.02 4.93 7.00
CA ARG A 43 12.81 3.47 7.03
C ARG A 43 11.54 3.12 7.77
N VAL A 44 10.81 2.15 7.23
CA VAL A 44 9.57 1.67 7.82
C VAL A 44 9.64 0.15 7.90
N ALA A 45 9.40 -0.40 9.10
CA ALA A 45 9.24 -1.83 9.27
C ALA A 45 7.75 -2.17 9.24
N ILE A 46 7.40 -3.15 8.42
CA ILE A 46 6.01 -3.58 8.27
C ILE A 46 5.87 -4.99 8.80
N LEU A 47 5.01 -5.14 9.80
CA LEU A 47 4.72 -6.40 10.45
C LEU A 47 3.24 -6.72 10.24
N SER A 48 2.95 -7.72 9.43
CA SER A 48 1.57 -8.11 9.15
C SER A 48 1.51 -9.55 8.67
N ASP A 49 0.47 -10.25 9.08
CA ASP A 49 0.10 -11.57 8.56
C ASP A 49 -0.95 -11.48 7.45
N ASN A 50 -1.47 -10.30 7.20
CA ASN A 50 -2.50 -10.06 6.19
C ASN A 50 -1.86 -9.56 4.90
N SER A 51 -2.00 -10.35 3.83
CA SER A 51 -1.34 -10.08 2.55
C SER A 51 -1.82 -8.78 1.89
N VAL A 52 -3.11 -8.43 2.03
CA VAL A 52 -3.65 -7.20 1.44
C VAL A 52 -3.13 -5.99 2.19
N THR A 53 -3.14 -6.03 3.53
CA THR A 53 -2.60 -4.95 4.36
C THR A 53 -1.13 -4.74 4.05
N MET A 54 -0.35 -5.82 3.98
CA MET A 54 1.07 -5.73 3.65
C MET A 54 1.30 -5.09 2.29
N ALA A 55 0.51 -5.49 1.27
CA ALA A 55 0.63 -4.92 -0.07
C ALA A 55 0.35 -3.41 -0.05
N ILE A 56 -0.68 -2.97 0.67
CA ILE A 56 -1.03 -1.55 0.78
C ILE A 56 0.12 -0.77 1.41
N TYR A 57 0.69 -1.29 2.51
CA TYR A 57 1.79 -0.61 3.21
C TYR A 57 3.07 -0.57 2.38
N VAL A 58 3.39 -1.65 1.66
CA VAL A 58 4.57 -1.68 0.78
C VAL A 58 4.42 -0.63 -0.32
N LEU A 59 3.29 -0.60 -0.99
CA LEU A 59 3.04 0.37 -2.06
C LEU A 59 3.02 1.81 -1.54
N ALA A 60 2.44 2.01 -0.36
CA ALA A 60 2.41 3.33 0.28
C ALA A 60 3.81 3.81 0.66
N ALA A 61 4.65 2.91 1.18
CA ALA A 61 6.02 3.24 1.53
C ALA A 61 6.83 3.60 0.28
N MET A 62 6.63 2.88 -0.81
CA MET A 62 7.27 3.22 -2.08
C MET A 62 6.85 4.60 -2.57
N LEU A 63 5.55 4.91 -2.47
CA LEU A 63 5.03 6.21 -2.88
C LEU A 63 5.58 7.34 -1.99
N ALA A 64 5.78 7.08 -0.70
CA ALA A 64 6.32 8.03 0.26
C ALA A 64 7.86 8.08 0.24
N HIS A 65 8.51 7.33 -0.65
CA HIS A 65 9.97 7.24 -0.76
C HIS A 65 10.65 6.74 0.52
N LYS A 66 10.04 5.76 1.18
CA LYS A 66 10.58 5.13 2.38
C LYS A 66 11.21 3.79 2.02
N GLU A 67 12.27 3.42 2.75
CA GLU A 67 12.79 2.05 2.71
C GLU A 67 11.89 1.14 3.54
N VAL A 68 11.66 -0.07 3.05
CA VAL A 68 10.73 -1.01 3.67
C VAL A 68 11.49 -2.24 4.17
N LEU A 69 11.26 -2.58 5.42
CA LEU A 69 11.67 -3.87 5.98
C LEU A 69 10.42 -4.69 6.24
N LEU A 70 10.28 -5.79 5.53
CA LEU A 70 9.13 -6.68 5.70
C LEU A 70 9.46 -7.72 6.77
N LEU A 71 8.64 -7.77 7.80
CA LEU A 71 8.73 -8.76 8.85
C LEU A 71 7.52 -9.69 8.75
N ASN A 72 7.79 -10.92 8.39
CA ASN A 72 6.75 -11.91 8.21
C ASN A 72 6.59 -12.69 9.52
N VAL A 73 5.41 -12.56 10.14
CA VAL A 73 5.12 -13.25 11.38
C VAL A 73 4.24 -14.45 11.09
N HIS A 74 4.81 -15.62 11.25
CA HIS A 74 4.07 -16.87 11.28
C HIS A 74 3.94 -17.27 12.73
N LEU A 75 2.76 -17.11 13.25
CA LEU A 75 2.42 -17.62 14.58
C LEU A 75 1.76 -18.98 14.46
#